data_11770cc13a3dc769d193fa155c75d5ac
#
_entry.id   11770cc13a3dc769d193fa155c75d5ac
#
_cell.length_a   1.000
_cell.length_b   1.000
_cell.length_c   1.000
_cell.angle_alpha   90.00
_cell.angle_beta   90.00
_cell.angle_gamma   90.00
#
_symmetry.space_group_name_H-M   'P 1'
#
loop_
_entity.id
_entity.type
_entity.pdbx_description
1 polymer ?
#
loop_
_entity_poly.entity_id
_entity_poly.type
_entity_poly.pdbx_seq_one_letter_code
_entity_poly.pdbx_strand_id
1 'polypeptide(L)'
;DVYKRQISLNKETADALQQIEGTHIQVDSTTLNYQLAQTASVQVKPVYNKVEIPRGGEYALVLSDGTKVHLNSMSSLRFPVAFTADKREVELQGEAYFEVSKTGQPFIVNVNGMQVEVLGTTFNISAYPNEEYQTTLVTGSVRVSAEKGESLVLKPSQQATIVSGGNSIQVRTVDTSFYTSWVKGKINFKDQRLEDIMKILSRWYDMNVVYENEGLKNIRFGCNLNRYEEITPFVKLLEQTEEVHVKIEGNTITFYN
;
A
#
# COMPACT_ATOMS: atom_id res chain seq x y z
N ASP A 1 25.51 10.31 -11.86
CA ASP A 1 24.99 10.64 -10.52
C ASP A 1 23.79 11.55 -10.68
N VAL A 2 22.61 10.98 -10.71
CA VAL A 2 21.36 11.75 -10.72
C VAL A 2 21.09 12.14 -9.27
N TYR A 3 21.06 13.44 -8.99
CA TYR A 3 20.86 14.03 -7.67
C TYR A 3 19.59 13.47 -7.03
N LYS A 4 19.73 12.60 -6.04
CA LYS A 4 18.66 12.21 -5.14
C LYS A 4 18.41 13.37 -4.19
N ARG A 5 17.42 14.22 -4.49
CA ARG A 5 16.88 15.16 -3.51
C ARG A 5 15.82 14.44 -2.69
N GLN A 6 16.08 14.30 -1.41
CA GLN A 6 15.05 13.90 -0.45
C GLN A 6 14.42 15.18 0.11
N ILE A 7 13.11 15.30 0.02
CA ILE A 7 12.36 16.45 0.49
C ILE A 7 11.32 15.92 1.48
N SER A 8 11.35 16.43 2.71
CA SER A 8 10.24 16.21 3.66
C SER A 8 9.00 16.93 3.14
N LEU A 9 7.89 16.21 3.00
CA LEU A 9 6.62 16.79 2.57
C LEU A 9 5.97 17.51 3.76
N ASN A 10 6.21 18.82 3.84
CA ASN A 10 5.53 19.73 4.75
C ASN A 10 5.11 21.00 3.99
N LYS A 11 4.29 21.84 4.60
CA LYS A 11 3.79 23.08 3.96
C LYS A 11 4.90 24.01 3.47
N GLU A 12 6.05 24.03 4.12
CA GLU A 12 7.16 24.94 3.81
C GLU A 12 7.98 24.46 2.59
N THR A 13 7.96 23.17 2.29
CA THR A 13 8.67 22.58 1.13
C THR A 13 7.79 22.43 -0.10
N ALA A 14 6.48 22.66 0.00
CA ALA A 14 5.54 22.59 -1.12
C ALA A 14 5.96 23.52 -2.28
N ASP A 15 6.43 24.73 -1.99
CA ASP A 15 6.86 25.71 -2.99
C ASP A 15 8.14 25.31 -3.74
N ALA A 16 9.01 24.51 -3.10
CA ALA A 16 10.26 24.02 -3.71
C ALA A 16 10.04 22.91 -4.75
N LEU A 17 8.86 22.28 -4.76
CA LEU A 17 8.49 21.19 -5.68
C LEU A 17 7.79 21.67 -6.95
N GLN A 18 7.43 22.95 -7.03
CA GLN A 18 6.52 23.49 -8.06
C GLN A 18 7.02 23.39 -9.51
N GLN A 19 8.30 23.15 -9.77
CA GLN A 19 8.81 23.03 -11.14
C GLN A 19 9.91 21.98 -11.29
N ILE A 20 9.56 20.79 -11.72
CA ILE A 20 10.51 19.82 -12.26
C ILE A 20 10.14 19.60 -13.73
N GLU A 21 10.95 20.11 -14.64
CA GLU A 21 10.98 19.86 -16.10
C GLU A 21 9.58 19.60 -16.74
N GLY A 22 8.77 20.63 -16.84
CA GLY A 22 7.50 20.58 -17.60
C GLY A 22 6.31 19.94 -16.86
N THR A 23 6.41 19.75 -15.53
CA THR A 23 5.32 19.22 -14.71
C THR A 23 5.01 20.19 -13.57
N HIS A 24 3.74 20.53 -13.37
CA HIS A 24 3.27 21.23 -12.18
C HIS A 24 2.98 20.22 -11.08
N ILE A 25 3.63 20.39 -9.92
CA ILE A 25 3.37 19.58 -8.73
C ILE A 25 2.63 20.43 -7.71
N GLN A 26 1.41 20.05 -7.38
CA GLN A 26 0.64 20.66 -6.29
C GLN A 26 0.72 19.75 -5.06
N VAL A 27 1.08 20.34 -3.94
CA VAL A 27 1.22 19.64 -2.65
C VAL A 27 0.22 20.21 -1.67
N ASP A 28 -0.60 19.39 -1.07
CA ASP A 28 -1.31 19.72 0.16
C ASP A 28 -0.85 18.78 1.31
N SER A 29 -1.43 18.93 2.49
CA SER A 29 -1.01 18.17 3.68
C SER A 29 -1.18 16.65 3.56
N THR A 30 -1.95 16.18 2.59
CA THR A 30 -2.34 14.77 2.42
C THR A 30 -2.22 14.25 1.01
N THR A 31 -2.02 15.15 0.00
CA THR A 31 -2.07 14.76 -1.42
C THR A 31 -1.00 15.44 -2.25
N LEU A 32 -0.33 14.66 -3.11
CA LEU A 32 0.52 15.12 -4.21
C LEU A 32 -0.21 14.94 -5.54
N ASN A 33 -0.32 16.03 -6.30
CA ASN A 33 -0.96 16.03 -7.61
C ASN A 33 0.06 16.42 -8.69
N TYR A 34 0.29 15.54 -9.67
CA TYR A 34 1.17 15.74 -10.80
C TYR A 34 0.36 16.12 -12.04
N GLN A 35 0.55 17.34 -12.55
CA GLN A 35 -0.08 17.81 -13.78
C GLN A 35 0.98 18.08 -14.84
N LEU A 36 0.77 17.56 -16.05
CA LEU A 36 1.64 17.85 -17.20
C LEU A 36 1.46 19.30 -17.63
N ALA A 37 2.56 20.02 -17.82
CA ALA A 37 2.54 21.30 -18.55
C ALA A 37 2.29 21.01 -20.04
N GLN A 38 1.42 21.79 -20.67
CA GLN A 38 0.92 21.57 -22.05
C GLN A 38 1.97 21.66 -23.18
N THR A 39 3.25 21.78 -22.87
CA THR A 39 4.31 21.96 -23.87
C THR A 39 5.55 21.12 -23.54
N ALA A 40 5.61 19.87 -23.99
CA ALA A 40 6.89 19.20 -24.18
C ALA A 40 6.76 17.98 -25.10
N SER A 41 7.01 18.16 -26.38
CA SER A 41 7.44 17.11 -27.30
C SER A 41 8.97 17.07 -27.34
N VAL A 42 9.61 16.58 -26.30
CA VAL A 42 11.04 16.27 -26.29
C VAL A 42 11.20 14.88 -25.75
N GLN A 43 11.92 14.01 -26.46
CA GLN A 43 12.39 12.73 -25.95
C GLN A 43 13.40 12.95 -24.80
N VAL A 44 12.88 13.26 -23.62
CA VAL A 44 13.67 13.38 -22.41
C VAL A 44 13.69 12.01 -21.74
N LYS A 45 14.82 11.59 -21.23
CA LYS A 45 14.91 10.39 -20.39
C LYS A 45 13.92 10.56 -19.23
N PRO A 46 13.09 9.55 -18.93
CA PRO A 46 12.07 9.69 -17.88
C PRO A 46 12.73 10.01 -16.55
N VAL A 47 12.31 11.11 -15.95
CA VAL A 47 12.68 11.49 -14.57
C VAL A 47 11.77 10.73 -13.63
N TYR A 48 12.33 10.07 -12.63
CA TYR A 48 11.57 9.30 -11.64
C TYR A 48 11.57 9.98 -10.28
N ASN A 49 10.41 9.97 -9.65
CA ASN A 49 10.26 10.30 -8.25
C ASN A 49 10.01 9.03 -7.44
N LYS A 50 10.37 9.08 -6.15
CA LYS A 50 10.03 8.07 -5.16
C LYS A 50 9.39 8.74 -3.96
N VAL A 51 8.22 8.25 -3.56
CA VAL A 51 7.54 8.63 -2.32
C VAL A 51 7.71 7.48 -1.34
N GLU A 52 8.11 7.79 -0.11
CA GLU A 52 8.29 6.82 0.98
C GLU A 52 7.43 7.25 2.16
N ILE A 53 6.60 6.32 2.64
CA ILE A 53 5.70 6.54 3.75
C ILE A 53 6.28 5.91 5.01
N PRO A 54 6.51 6.67 6.08
CA PRO A 54 6.99 6.13 7.35
C PRO A 54 5.91 5.30 8.05
N ARG A 55 6.26 4.69 9.17
CA ARG A 55 5.29 4.13 10.12
C ARG A 55 4.30 5.20 10.56
N GLY A 56 3.06 4.81 10.81
CA GLY A 56 1.97 5.73 11.19
C GLY A 56 1.47 6.62 10.06
N GLY A 57 2.22 6.74 8.95
CA GLY A 57 1.89 7.60 7.82
C GLY A 57 0.94 6.94 6.82
N GLU A 58 0.28 7.77 6.02
CA GLU A 58 -0.42 7.42 4.80
C GLU A 58 -0.40 8.62 3.86
N TYR A 59 -0.50 8.40 2.56
CA TYR A 59 -0.49 9.50 1.61
C TYR A 59 -1.23 9.16 0.32
N ALA A 60 -1.89 10.15 -0.27
CA ALA A 60 -2.55 10.02 -1.56
C ALA A 60 -1.74 10.72 -2.65
N LEU A 61 -1.66 10.09 -3.83
CA LEU A 61 -1.00 10.59 -5.02
C LEU A 61 -2.00 10.65 -6.17
N VAL A 62 -1.89 11.69 -6.99
CA VAL A 62 -2.50 11.71 -8.32
C VAL A 62 -1.37 11.76 -9.33
N LEU A 63 -1.21 10.70 -10.10
CA LEU A 63 -0.17 10.56 -11.12
C LEU A 63 -0.52 11.39 -12.36
N SER A 64 0.44 11.57 -13.25
CA SER A 64 0.30 12.44 -14.44
C SER A 64 -0.78 12.01 -15.44
N ASP A 65 -1.22 10.75 -15.38
CA ASP A 65 -2.34 10.21 -16.17
C ASP A 65 -3.70 10.31 -15.47
N GLY A 66 -3.74 10.92 -14.27
CA GLY A 66 -4.93 11.03 -13.43
C GLY A 66 -5.21 9.81 -12.56
N THR A 67 -4.34 8.77 -12.59
CA THR A 67 -4.44 7.61 -11.68
C THR A 67 -4.25 8.07 -10.25
N LYS A 68 -5.19 7.67 -9.37
CA LYS A 68 -5.09 7.92 -7.93
C LYS A 68 -4.47 6.73 -7.24
N VAL A 69 -3.53 7.00 -6.35
CA VAL A 69 -2.85 5.98 -5.55
C VAL A 69 -2.87 6.40 -4.08
N HIS A 70 -3.42 5.55 -3.23
CA HIS A 70 -3.29 5.70 -1.79
C HIS A 70 -2.18 4.77 -1.30
N LEU A 71 -1.19 5.31 -0.60
CA LEU A 71 -0.08 4.56 -0.01
C LEU A 71 -0.30 4.39 1.48
N ASN A 72 -0.21 3.16 1.96
CA ASN A 72 -0.31 2.83 3.38
C ASN A 72 1.04 2.98 4.10
N SER A 73 1.06 2.82 5.42
CA SER A 73 2.25 2.89 6.26
C SER A 73 3.36 1.95 5.77
N MET A 74 4.61 2.39 5.89
CA MET A 74 5.81 1.64 5.47
C MET A 74 5.81 1.22 4.00
N SER A 75 5.19 2.03 3.14
CA SER A 75 5.12 1.77 1.71
C SER A 75 5.95 2.77 0.91
N SER A 76 6.39 2.38 -0.25
CA SER A 76 7.03 3.28 -1.19
C SER A 76 6.58 3.03 -2.62
N LEU A 77 6.43 4.11 -3.38
CA LEU A 77 6.11 4.09 -4.79
C LEU A 77 7.15 4.88 -5.58
N ARG A 78 7.75 4.23 -6.58
CA ARG A 78 8.61 4.87 -7.58
C ARG A 78 7.86 4.97 -8.89
N PHE A 79 7.80 6.16 -9.46
CA PHE A 79 7.02 6.43 -10.66
C PHE A 79 7.67 7.53 -11.49
N PRO A 80 7.48 7.56 -12.83
CA PRO A 80 7.96 8.64 -13.67
C PRO A 80 7.11 9.91 -13.44
N VAL A 81 7.74 11.07 -13.48
CA VAL A 81 7.06 12.37 -13.40
C VAL A 81 6.00 12.50 -14.50
N ALA A 82 6.30 11.97 -15.69
CA ALA A 82 5.37 11.86 -16.80
C ALA A 82 5.47 10.45 -17.41
N PHE A 83 4.34 9.82 -17.70
CA PHE A 83 4.31 8.55 -18.41
C PHE A 83 4.66 8.75 -19.90
N THR A 84 5.31 7.75 -20.49
CA THR A 84 5.58 7.71 -21.93
C THR A 84 4.35 7.25 -22.72
N ALA A 85 4.39 7.46 -24.03
CA ALA A 85 3.27 7.05 -24.90
C ALA A 85 3.00 5.53 -24.91
N ASP A 86 4.02 4.71 -24.58
CA ASP A 86 3.92 3.27 -24.76
C ASP A 86 3.42 2.52 -23.52
N LYS A 87 3.78 3.01 -22.32
CA LYS A 87 3.43 2.33 -21.06
C LYS A 87 3.38 3.26 -19.86
N ARG A 88 2.55 2.89 -18.90
CA ARG A 88 2.44 3.52 -17.59
C ARG A 88 2.95 2.53 -16.54
N GLU A 89 4.18 2.72 -16.06
CA GLU A 89 4.85 1.74 -15.21
C GLU A 89 5.31 2.38 -13.90
N VAL A 90 5.04 1.71 -12.79
CA VAL A 90 5.42 2.11 -11.44
C VAL A 90 5.99 0.92 -10.67
N GLU A 91 6.79 1.19 -9.65
CA GLU A 91 7.35 0.19 -8.75
C GLU A 91 6.82 0.40 -7.34
N LEU A 92 6.25 -0.64 -6.75
CA LEU A 92 5.65 -0.62 -5.41
C LEU A 92 6.41 -1.53 -4.46
N GLN A 93 6.63 -1.06 -3.22
CA GLN A 93 6.95 -1.86 -2.05
C GLN A 93 5.98 -1.49 -0.93
N GLY A 94 5.44 -2.46 -0.21
CA GLY A 94 4.42 -2.24 0.81
C GLY A 94 3.00 -2.31 0.27
N GLU A 95 2.10 -1.47 0.70
CA GLU A 95 0.68 -1.54 0.35
C GLU A 95 0.19 -0.27 -0.32
N ALA A 96 -0.54 -0.45 -1.42
CA ALA A 96 -1.17 0.64 -2.14
C ALA A 96 -2.53 0.23 -2.73
N TYR A 97 -3.45 1.18 -2.69
CA TYR A 97 -4.74 1.10 -3.37
C TYR A 97 -4.72 2.01 -4.59
N PHE A 98 -5.12 1.43 -5.73
CA PHE A 98 -5.07 2.09 -7.03
C PHE A 98 -6.48 2.29 -7.59
N GLU A 99 -6.75 3.51 -8.06
CA GLU A 99 -7.87 3.83 -8.95
C GLU A 99 -7.28 4.27 -10.29
N VAL A 100 -7.06 3.31 -11.18
CA VAL A 100 -6.35 3.55 -12.45
C VAL A 100 -7.24 4.18 -13.50
N SER A 101 -6.76 5.28 -14.10
CA SER A 101 -7.43 5.99 -15.17
C SER A 101 -7.51 5.15 -16.45
N LYS A 102 -8.66 5.21 -17.13
CA LYS A 102 -8.90 4.53 -18.41
C LYS A 102 -8.33 5.37 -19.56
N THR A 103 -7.13 5.07 -19.99
CA THR A 103 -6.46 5.76 -21.13
C THR A 103 -6.30 4.89 -22.37
N GLY A 104 -6.65 3.60 -22.28
CA GLY A 104 -6.41 2.60 -23.34
C GLY A 104 -5.02 1.98 -23.30
N GLN A 105 -4.06 2.57 -22.59
CA GLN A 105 -2.70 2.03 -22.43
C GLN A 105 -2.60 1.19 -21.15
N PRO A 106 -1.77 0.12 -21.14
CA PRO A 106 -1.53 -0.66 -19.94
C PRO A 106 -0.93 0.20 -18.81
N PHE A 107 -1.40 -0.04 -17.59
CA PHE A 107 -0.79 0.43 -16.35
C PHE A 107 -0.20 -0.76 -15.64
N ILE A 108 1.09 -0.69 -15.34
CA ILE A 108 1.87 -1.81 -14.82
C ILE A 108 2.41 -1.43 -13.44
N VAL A 109 2.12 -2.25 -12.45
CA VAL A 109 2.72 -2.18 -11.13
C VAL A 109 3.73 -3.31 -10.97
N ASN A 110 5.00 -2.97 -10.87
CA ASN A 110 6.06 -3.92 -10.56
C ASN A 110 6.23 -4.01 -9.05
N VAL A 111 6.23 -5.22 -8.56
CA VAL A 111 6.53 -5.59 -7.19
C VAL A 111 7.64 -6.64 -7.26
N ASN A 112 8.48 -6.73 -6.26
CA ASN A 112 9.57 -7.72 -6.26
C ASN A 112 9.03 -9.14 -6.47
N GLY A 113 9.30 -9.71 -7.65
CA GLY A 113 8.83 -11.07 -8.03
C GLY A 113 7.37 -11.16 -8.52
N MET A 114 6.66 -10.04 -8.66
CA MET A 114 5.28 -10.01 -9.16
C MET A 114 5.06 -8.79 -10.07
N GLN A 115 4.28 -8.97 -11.12
CA GLN A 115 3.81 -7.88 -11.98
C GLN A 115 2.29 -7.87 -12.05
N VAL A 116 1.70 -6.68 -11.94
CA VAL A 116 0.25 -6.45 -12.03
C VAL A 116 -0.03 -5.50 -13.18
N GLU A 117 -0.82 -5.94 -14.18
CA GLU A 117 -1.17 -5.18 -15.36
C GLU A 117 -2.68 -4.94 -15.44
N VAL A 118 -3.08 -3.68 -15.73
CA VAL A 118 -4.47 -3.25 -15.83
C VAL A 118 -4.67 -2.21 -16.94
N LEU A 119 -5.92 -1.99 -17.36
CA LEU A 119 -6.27 -0.95 -18.34
C LEU A 119 -7.09 0.22 -17.74
N GLY A 120 -7.71 0.02 -16.58
CA GLY A 120 -8.57 0.99 -15.95
C GLY A 120 -9.42 0.32 -14.85
N THR A 121 -8.85 0.13 -13.69
CA THR A 121 -9.23 -0.86 -12.70
C THR A 121 -9.03 -0.29 -11.31
N THR A 122 -9.86 -0.72 -10.36
CA THR A 122 -9.70 -0.41 -8.94
C THR A 122 -9.26 -1.67 -8.20
N PHE A 123 -8.12 -1.63 -7.53
CA PHE A 123 -7.53 -2.78 -6.85
C PHE A 123 -6.58 -2.38 -5.72
N ASN A 124 -6.32 -3.30 -4.82
CA ASN A 124 -5.33 -3.18 -3.74
C ASN A 124 -4.18 -4.16 -3.96
N ILE A 125 -2.96 -3.72 -3.71
CA ILE A 125 -1.78 -4.58 -3.61
C ILE A 125 -1.21 -4.44 -2.21
N SER A 126 -0.96 -5.57 -1.53
CA SER A 126 -0.17 -5.65 -0.31
C SER A 126 1.06 -6.52 -0.58
N ALA A 127 2.25 -5.92 -0.51
CA ALA A 127 3.52 -6.56 -0.84
C ALA A 127 4.64 -6.08 0.10
N TYR A 128 4.44 -6.29 1.39
CA TYR A 128 5.45 -6.02 2.39
C TYR A 128 6.56 -7.07 2.35
N PRO A 129 7.82 -6.71 2.63
CA PRO A 129 8.90 -7.66 2.73
C PRO A 129 8.60 -8.76 3.77
N ASN A 130 8.94 -10.01 3.43
CA ASN A 130 8.72 -11.20 4.27
C ASN A 130 7.24 -11.55 4.54
N GLU A 131 6.32 -10.98 3.78
CA GLU A 131 4.90 -11.34 3.78
C GLU A 131 4.50 -11.93 2.42
N GLU A 132 3.32 -12.52 2.35
CA GLU A 132 2.72 -12.92 1.09
C GLU A 132 2.31 -11.70 0.28
N TYR A 133 2.55 -11.73 -1.03
CA TYR A 133 2.09 -10.66 -1.92
C TYR A 133 0.66 -10.95 -2.35
N GLN A 134 -0.19 -9.97 -2.12
CA GLN A 134 -1.63 -10.09 -2.37
C GLN A 134 -2.09 -8.99 -3.32
N THR A 135 -2.87 -9.37 -4.32
CA THR A 135 -3.58 -8.44 -5.22
C THR A 135 -5.07 -8.70 -5.12
N THR A 136 -5.83 -7.73 -4.63
CA THR A 136 -7.28 -7.82 -4.44
C THR A 136 -8.00 -6.93 -5.44
N LEU A 137 -8.83 -7.51 -6.30
CA LEU A 137 -9.56 -6.79 -7.33
C LEU A 137 -10.93 -6.32 -6.83
N VAL A 138 -11.18 -5.01 -6.93
CA VAL A 138 -12.46 -4.38 -6.58
C VAL A 138 -13.36 -4.26 -7.83
N THR A 139 -12.88 -3.58 -8.87
CA THR A 139 -13.62 -3.38 -10.13
C THR A 139 -12.70 -3.50 -11.35
N GLY A 140 -13.23 -3.97 -12.46
CA GLY A 140 -12.49 -4.11 -13.71
C GLY A 140 -11.87 -5.49 -13.90
N SER A 141 -10.61 -5.54 -14.37
CA SER A 141 -9.85 -6.76 -14.63
C SER A 141 -8.37 -6.54 -14.35
N VAL A 142 -7.72 -7.49 -13.71
CA VAL A 142 -6.30 -7.44 -13.34
C VAL A 142 -5.60 -8.69 -13.85
N ARG A 143 -4.52 -8.53 -14.60
CA ARG A 143 -3.58 -9.60 -14.88
C ARG A 143 -2.49 -9.59 -13.81
N VAL A 144 -2.30 -10.71 -13.13
CA VAL A 144 -1.22 -10.94 -12.17
C VAL A 144 -0.26 -11.96 -12.75
N SER A 145 1.02 -11.65 -12.74
CA SER A 145 2.09 -12.52 -13.24
C SER A 145 3.16 -12.69 -12.18
N ALA A 146 3.56 -13.92 -11.87
CA ALA A 146 4.74 -14.21 -11.10
C ALA A 146 6.01 -14.04 -11.95
N GLU A 147 7.15 -13.77 -11.34
CA GLU A 147 8.40 -13.43 -12.06
C GLU A 147 8.84 -14.51 -13.07
N LYS A 148 8.73 -15.77 -12.69
CA LYS A 148 9.14 -16.94 -13.49
C LYS A 148 8.07 -18.01 -13.53
N GLY A 149 6.81 -17.64 -13.67
CA GLY A 149 5.76 -18.62 -13.50
C GLY A 149 4.45 -18.27 -14.15
N GLU A 150 3.41 -18.52 -13.39
CA GLU A 150 2.04 -18.38 -13.85
C GLU A 150 1.67 -16.93 -14.10
N SER A 151 0.75 -16.75 -15.04
CA SER A 151 0.02 -15.50 -15.24
C SER A 151 -1.47 -15.82 -15.32
N LEU A 152 -2.28 -15.04 -14.63
CA LEU A 152 -3.73 -15.22 -14.61
C LEU A 152 -4.46 -13.88 -14.56
N VAL A 153 -5.75 -13.93 -14.87
CA VAL A 153 -6.61 -12.74 -14.84
C VAL A 153 -7.65 -12.89 -13.74
N LEU A 154 -7.66 -11.91 -12.82
CA LEU A 154 -8.65 -11.81 -11.76
C LEU A 154 -9.96 -11.19 -12.26
N LYS A 155 -11.06 -11.64 -11.67
CA LYS A 155 -12.39 -11.05 -11.73
C LYS A 155 -12.69 -10.27 -10.43
N PRO A 156 -13.63 -9.32 -10.42
CA PRO A 156 -14.04 -8.61 -9.19
C PRO A 156 -14.32 -9.58 -8.04
N SER A 157 -13.93 -9.16 -6.82
CA SER A 157 -13.98 -9.96 -5.60
C SER A 157 -13.03 -11.16 -5.55
N GLN A 158 -12.06 -11.24 -6.46
CA GLN A 158 -10.98 -12.22 -6.35
C GLN A 158 -9.70 -11.57 -5.81
N GLN A 159 -8.94 -12.39 -5.09
CA GLN A 159 -7.61 -12.08 -4.60
C GLN A 159 -6.63 -13.13 -5.09
N ALA A 160 -5.54 -12.67 -5.68
CA ALA A 160 -4.35 -13.48 -5.95
C ALA A 160 -3.36 -13.36 -4.79
N THR A 161 -2.77 -14.48 -4.40
CA THR A 161 -1.71 -14.54 -3.39
C THR A 161 -0.50 -15.25 -3.96
N ILE A 162 0.68 -14.66 -3.81
CA ILE A 162 1.98 -15.22 -4.17
C ILE A 162 2.84 -15.23 -2.91
N VAL A 163 3.37 -16.40 -2.55
CA VAL A 163 4.38 -16.49 -1.49
C VAL A 163 5.65 -15.79 -1.99
N SER A 164 6.26 -14.94 -1.17
CA SER A 164 7.47 -14.20 -1.55
C SER A 164 8.55 -15.14 -2.09
N GLY A 165 9.03 -14.88 -3.32
CA GLY A 165 9.96 -15.75 -4.04
C GLY A 165 9.34 -17.00 -4.67
N GLY A 166 8.02 -17.18 -4.55
CA GLY A 166 7.26 -18.27 -5.19
C GLY A 166 6.88 -17.95 -6.64
N ASN A 167 6.58 -19.01 -7.42
CA ASN A 167 6.20 -18.91 -8.82
C ASN A 167 4.73 -19.28 -9.07
N SER A 168 4.00 -19.77 -8.08
CA SER A 168 2.59 -20.13 -8.20
C SER A 168 1.69 -19.07 -7.58
N ILE A 169 0.52 -18.90 -8.22
CA ILE A 169 -0.48 -17.91 -7.81
C ILE A 169 -1.70 -18.66 -7.29
N GLN A 170 -2.05 -18.43 -6.03
CA GLN A 170 -3.30 -18.92 -5.47
C GLN A 170 -4.38 -17.87 -5.63
N VAL A 171 -5.60 -18.28 -6.04
CA VAL A 171 -6.73 -17.38 -6.19
C VAL A 171 -7.88 -17.81 -5.30
N ARG A 172 -8.47 -16.85 -4.59
CA ARG A 172 -9.67 -17.06 -3.78
C ARG A 172 -10.67 -15.94 -3.98
N THR A 173 -11.95 -16.21 -3.72
CA THR A 173 -12.99 -15.17 -3.63
C THR A 173 -12.99 -14.59 -2.23
N VAL A 174 -13.03 -13.27 -2.14
CA VAL A 174 -12.95 -12.52 -0.87
C VAL A 174 -13.98 -11.40 -0.82
N ASP A 175 -14.32 -10.98 0.39
CA ASP A 175 -14.94 -9.67 0.61
C ASP A 175 -13.83 -8.61 0.54
N THR A 176 -13.87 -7.79 -0.50
CA THR A 176 -12.83 -6.78 -0.76
C THR A 176 -12.74 -5.73 0.34
N SER A 177 -13.80 -5.53 1.13
CA SER A 177 -13.81 -4.54 2.21
C SER A 177 -12.75 -4.82 3.28
N PHE A 178 -12.41 -6.08 3.53
CA PHE A 178 -11.34 -6.45 4.46
C PHE A 178 -9.95 -6.00 4.02
N TYR A 179 -9.77 -5.73 2.71
CA TYR A 179 -8.49 -5.37 2.10
C TYR A 179 -8.43 -3.93 1.61
N THR A 180 -9.53 -3.20 1.64
CA THR A 180 -9.60 -1.85 1.06
C THR A 180 -10.18 -0.79 2.00
N SER A 181 -10.79 -1.19 3.12
CA SER A 181 -11.38 -0.24 4.08
C SER A 181 -10.35 0.69 4.74
N TRP A 182 -9.08 0.29 4.74
CA TRP A 182 -7.98 1.10 5.26
C TRP A 182 -7.85 2.47 4.58
N VAL A 183 -8.19 2.57 3.28
CA VAL A 183 -8.26 3.85 2.54
C VAL A 183 -9.19 4.87 3.19
N LYS A 184 -10.17 4.38 3.97
CA LYS A 184 -11.12 5.19 4.75
C LYS A 184 -10.78 5.22 6.25
N GLY A 185 -9.53 4.87 6.60
CA GLY A 185 -9.09 4.80 7.98
C GLY A 185 -9.72 3.68 8.80
N LYS A 186 -10.36 2.69 8.17
CA LYS A 186 -11.01 1.58 8.86
C LYS A 186 -10.31 0.28 8.58
N ILE A 187 -10.31 -0.62 9.56
CA ILE A 187 -9.87 -1.99 9.37
C ILE A 187 -10.82 -2.94 10.07
N ASN A 188 -11.12 -4.03 9.38
CA ASN A 188 -11.99 -5.07 9.87
C ASN A 188 -11.21 -6.37 9.92
N PHE A 189 -11.10 -6.96 11.09
CA PHE A 189 -10.55 -8.30 11.27
C PHE A 189 -11.68 -9.29 11.52
N LYS A 190 -11.62 -10.44 10.89
CA LYS A 190 -12.55 -11.53 11.09
C LYS A 190 -11.77 -12.82 11.27
N ASP A 191 -11.78 -13.35 12.49
CA ASP A 191 -11.09 -14.60 12.80
C ASP A 191 -9.62 -14.62 12.34
N GLN A 192 -8.86 -13.55 12.66
CA GLN A 192 -7.46 -13.37 12.30
C GLN A 192 -6.56 -13.70 13.50
N ARG A 193 -5.38 -14.27 13.23
CA ARG A 193 -4.36 -14.51 14.26
C ARG A 193 -3.86 -13.18 14.82
N LEU A 194 -3.60 -13.14 16.13
CA LEU A 194 -3.05 -11.95 16.80
C LEU A 194 -1.77 -11.45 16.11
N GLU A 195 -0.88 -12.34 15.69
CA GLU A 195 0.32 -11.98 14.95
C GLU A 195 0.00 -11.20 13.65
N ASP A 196 -0.98 -11.65 12.88
CA ASP A 196 -1.34 -11.04 11.61
C ASP A 196 -2.05 -9.70 11.81
N ILE A 197 -2.88 -9.59 12.85
CA ILE A 197 -3.47 -8.32 13.29
C ILE A 197 -2.36 -7.34 13.68
N MET A 198 -1.42 -7.77 14.51
CA MET A 198 -0.35 -6.91 15.01
C MET A 198 0.66 -6.50 13.94
N LYS A 199 0.88 -7.29 12.87
CA LYS A 199 1.65 -6.85 11.70
C LYS A 199 1.07 -5.58 11.09
N ILE A 200 -0.26 -5.46 11.01
CA ILE A 200 -0.94 -4.29 10.46
C ILE A 200 -0.94 -3.14 11.47
N LEU A 201 -1.38 -3.41 12.70
CA LEU A 201 -1.52 -2.37 13.74
C LEU A 201 -0.17 -1.77 14.15
N SER A 202 0.90 -2.57 14.19
CA SER A 202 2.25 -2.07 14.49
C SER A 202 2.75 -1.06 13.47
N ARG A 203 2.37 -1.22 12.19
CA ARG A 203 2.67 -0.24 11.15
C ARG A 203 1.83 1.03 11.29
N TRP A 204 0.54 0.90 11.68
CA TRP A 204 -0.36 2.03 11.80
C TRP A 204 -0.08 2.91 13.03
N TYR A 205 0.23 2.27 14.17
CA TYR A 205 0.44 2.96 15.44
C TYR A 205 1.93 3.18 15.77
N ASP A 206 2.83 2.87 14.84
CA ASP A 206 4.29 2.94 15.03
C ASP A 206 4.74 2.23 16.32
N MET A 207 4.31 0.98 16.49
CA MET A 207 4.58 0.18 17.67
C MET A 207 5.52 -0.99 17.38
N ASN A 208 6.37 -1.33 18.34
CA ASN A 208 7.09 -2.58 18.39
C ASN A 208 6.25 -3.63 19.12
N VAL A 209 6.31 -4.87 18.65
CA VAL A 209 5.48 -5.97 19.18
C VAL A 209 6.37 -7.03 19.79
N VAL A 210 6.08 -7.41 21.02
CA VAL A 210 6.76 -8.47 21.78
C VAL A 210 5.73 -9.50 22.23
N TYR A 211 6.05 -10.79 22.07
CA TYR A 211 5.27 -11.89 22.60
C TYR A 211 6.14 -12.66 23.58
N GLU A 212 5.74 -12.74 24.85
CA GLU A 212 6.45 -13.54 25.87
C GLU A 212 6.26 -15.06 25.64
N ASN A 213 5.15 -15.42 24.97
CA ASN A 213 4.82 -16.79 24.61
C ASN A 213 4.44 -16.89 23.14
N GLU A 214 5.10 -17.75 22.36
CA GLU A 214 4.82 -17.99 20.95
C GLU A 214 3.37 -18.45 20.67
N GLY A 215 2.73 -19.12 21.63
CA GLY A 215 1.33 -19.57 21.52
C GLY A 215 0.36 -18.40 21.35
N LEU A 216 0.64 -17.24 21.95
CA LEU A 216 -0.20 -16.04 21.86
C LEU A 216 -0.38 -15.52 20.43
N LYS A 217 0.62 -15.73 19.57
CA LYS A 217 0.56 -15.36 18.16
C LYS A 217 -0.61 -16.00 17.41
N ASN A 218 -1.04 -17.17 17.86
CA ASN A 218 -2.05 -17.97 17.17
C ASN A 218 -3.48 -17.73 17.67
N ILE A 219 -3.67 -17.02 18.77
CA ILE A 219 -5.01 -16.66 19.26
C ILE A 219 -5.71 -15.81 18.20
N ARG A 220 -6.99 -16.07 18.00
CA ARG A 220 -7.74 -15.50 16.88
C ARG A 220 -8.76 -14.49 17.39
N PHE A 221 -8.83 -13.34 16.72
CA PHE A 221 -9.71 -12.25 17.08
C PHE A 221 -10.47 -11.71 15.87
N GLY A 222 -11.63 -11.12 16.15
CA GLY A 222 -12.40 -10.32 15.20
C GLY A 222 -12.73 -8.97 15.81
N CYS A 223 -12.40 -7.88 15.13
CA CYS A 223 -12.74 -6.53 15.57
C CYS A 223 -12.79 -5.54 14.40
N ASN A 224 -13.43 -4.40 14.67
CA ASN A 224 -13.44 -3.25 13.77
C ASN A 224 -12.73 -2.10 14.47
N LEU A 225 -11.74 -1.53 13.81
CA LEU A 225 -10.93 -0.44 14.35
C LEU A 225 -10.96 0.76 13.41
N ASN A 226 -10.78 1.95 13.99
CA ASN A 226 -10.56 3.18 13.26
C ASN A 226 -9.11 3.61 13.48
N ARG A 227 -8.38 3.83 12.40
CA ARG A 227 -6.96 4.23 12.41
C ARG A 227 -6.69 5.50 13.19
N TYR A 228 -7.66 6.44 13.19
CA TYR A 228 -7.52 7.75 13.82
C TYR A 228 -7.89 7.76 15.30
N GLU A 229 -8.29 6.62 15.84
CA GLU A 229 -8.51 6.40 17.27
C GLU A 229 -7.28 5.75 17.90
N GLU A 230 -7.17 5.82 19.22
CA GLU A 230 -6.13 5.13 19.95
C GLU A 230 -6.26 3.60 19.86
N ILE A 231 -5.17 2.86 20.09
CA ILE A 231 -5.19 1.39 20.13
C ILE A 231 -5.92 0.82 21.36
N THR A 232 -6.23 1.66 22.34
CA THR A 232 -6.84 1.28 23.62
C THR A 232 -8.11 0.42 23.49
N PRO A 233 -9.06 0.68 22.56
CA PRO A 233 -10.22 -0.19 22.37
C PRO A 233 -9.84 -1.63 22.00
N PHE A 234 -8.82 -1.81 21.20
CA PHE A 234 -8.31 -3.13 20.82
C PHE A 234 -7.67 -3.85 22.01
N VAL A 235 -6.85 -3.14 22.79
CA VAL A 235 -6.24 -3.69 24.01
C VAL A 235 -7.30 -4.17 24.99
N LYS A 236 -8.33 -3.36 25.25
CA LYS A 236 -9.46 -3.76 26.12
C LYS A 236 -10.19 -5.01 25.62
N LEU A 237 -10.37 -5.15 24.30
CA LEU A 237 -10.98 -6.34 23.70
C LEU A 237 -10.14 -7.60 23.99
N LEU A 238 -8.82 -7.50 23.88
CA LEU A 238 -7.91 -8.62 24.16
C LEU A 238 -7.99 -9.05 25.63
N GLU A 239 -7.91 -8.09 26.55
CA GLU A 239 -7.92 -8.35 28.00
C GLU A 239 -9.26 -8.93 28.50
N GLN A 240 -10.40 -8.64 27.81
CA GLN A 240 -11.69 -9.23 28.13
C GLN A 240 -11.76 -10.74 27.88
N THR A 241 -10.83 -11.30 27.11
CA THR A 241 -10.82 -12.76 26.86
C THR A 241 -10.19 -13.55 27.99
N GLU A 242 -9.48 -12.89 28.89
CA GLU A 242 -8.67 -13.49 29.97
C GLU A 242 -7.55 -14.45 29.45
N GLU A 243 -7.39 -14.57 28.14
CA GLU A 243 -6.36 -15.41 27.50
C GLU A 243 -5.07 -14.64 27.20
N VAL A 244 -5.18 -13.31 27.12
CA VAL A 244 -4.09 -12.41 26.72
C VAL A 244 -4.09 -11.19 27.61
N HIS A 245 -2.96 -10.90 28.22
CA HIS A 245 -2.67 -9.66 28.91
C HIS A 245 -1.78 -8.75 28.05
N VAL A 246 -1.92 -7.43 28.23
CA VAL A 246 -1.23 -6.45 27.41
C VAL A 246 -0.53 -5.42 28.29
N LYS A 247 0.74 -5.17 28.00
CA LYS A 247 1.51 -4.07 28.58
C LYS A 247 2.01 -3.15 27.48
N ILE A 248 1.83 -1.85 27.65
CA ILE A 248 2.33 -0.83 26.73
C ILE A 248 3.36 0.04 27.47
N GLU A 249 4.58 0.09 26.96
CA GLU A 249 5.66 0.94 27.47
C GLU A 249 6.29 1.72 26.31
N GLY A 250 6.06 3.03 26.29
CA GLY A 250 6.45 3.88 25.17
C GLY A 250 5.77 3.42 23.87
N ASN A 251 6.56 3.03 22.86
CA ASN A 251 6.08 2.51 21.60
C ASN A 251 6.14 0.97 21.52
N THR A 252 6.29 0.28 22.63
CA THR A 252 6.34 -1.19 22.66
C THR A 252 5.09 -1.76 23.31
N ILE A 253 4.42 -2.67 22.61
CA ILE A 253 3.31 -3.47 23.12
C ILE A 253 3.80 -4.90 23.37
N THR A 254 3.61 -5.39 24.58
CA THR A 254 3.99 -6.72 25.02
C THR A 254 2.76 -7.55 25.36
N PHE A 255 2.66 -8.74 24.77
CA PHE A 255 1.61 -9.72 25.05
C PHE A 255 2.15 -10.83 25.95
N TYR A 256 1.41 -11.14 27.02
CA TYR A 256 1.76 -12.19 28.00
C TYR A 256 0.50 -12.87 28.53
N ASN A 257 0.63 -14.01 29.21
CA ASN A 257 -0.43 -14.76 29.89
C ASN A 257 -0.12 -15.02 31.36
#